data_870229032b37f6bd19dec135f515476c
#
_entry.id   870229032b37f6bd19dec135f515476c
#
_cell.length_a   1.000
_cell.length_b   1.000
_cell.length_c   1.000
_cell.angle_alpha   90.00
_cell.angle_beta   90.00
_cell.angle_gamma   90.00
#
_symmetry.space_group_name_H-M   'P 1'
#
loop_
_entity.id
_entity.type
_entity.pdbx_description
1 polymer ?
#
loop_
_entity_poly.entity_id
_entity_poly.type
_entity_poly.pdbx_seq_one_letter_code
_entity_poly.pdbx_strand_id
1 'polypeptide(L)'
;FTEAPWIYRQQDADGNYTGKYYLFGAFGWREQMGYATSDSMYGPWKWGGIIMEPTATSNTNHPAVIDFNGKTYFIYHNGSLVWGSGFRRSVCVSEMTFNEDGTVPYIDETSTGLTGTASVISTADNKYIGYTAFSNPSDDASYPLKKQLTVTADGADLKTTQWEIEQGKLDSSNENYVSIQSVYKPGLYLCVKGKKVILTQQAKTDTVLARRMTFKTVKAI
;
A
#
# COMPACT_ATOMS: atom_id res chain seq x y z
N PHE A 1 -18.95 10.51 0.72
CA PHE A 1 -18.87 9.48 1.76
C PHE A 1 -19.58 8.21 1.26
N THR A 2 -18.86 7.10 1.27
CA THR A 2 -19.41 5.80 0.86
C THR A 2 -19.81 4.97 2.08
N GLU A 3 -18.83 4.63 2.92
CA GLU A 3 -19.04 3.79 4.10
C GLU A 3 -17.90 3.90 5.11
N ALA A 4 -17.86 3.04 6.12
CA ALA A 4 -16.79 2.85 7.09
C ALA A 4 -16.44 4.09 7.94
N PRO A 5 -17.41 4.69 8.65
CA PRO A 5 -17.12 5.81 9.52
C PRO A 5 -16.29 5.37 10.73
N TRP A 6 -15.27 6.17 11.05
CA TRP A 6 -14.47 6.03 12.26
C TRP A 6 -14.26 7.39 12.89
N ILE A 7 -14.72 7.57 14.13
CA ILE A 7 -14.51 8.81 14.90
C ILE A 7 -13.29 8.63 15.78
N TYR A 8 -12.41 9.61 15.73
CA TYR A 8 -11.20 9.68 16.52
C TYR A 8 -11.06 11.07 17.15
N ARG A 9 -10.47 11.14 18.32
CA ARG A 9 -10.03 12.36 18.96
C ARG A 9 -8.70 12.11 19.64
N GLN A 10 -7.74 13.00 19.40
CA GLN A 10 -6.41 12.89 20.00
C GLN A 10 -6.46 12.89 21.52
N GLN A 11 -5.53 12.16 22.12
CA GLN A 11 -5.28 12.17 23.56
C GLN A 11 -3.86 12.69 23.82
N ASP A 12 -3.68 13.38 24.93
CA ASP A 12 -2.36 13.70 25.46
C ASP A 12 -1.72 12.48 26.17
N ALA A 13 -0.52 12.67 26.70
CA ALA A 13 0.20 11.61 27.42
C ALA A 13 -0.52 11.10 28.67
N ASP A 14 -1.41 11.90 29.23
CA ASP A 14 -2.21 11.58 30.42
C ASP A 14 -3.57 10.96 30.06
N GLY A 15 -3.85 10.79 28.77
CA GLY A 15 -5.08 10.20 28.23
C GLY A 15 -6.25 11.17 28.15
N ASN A 16 -6.04 12.48 28.34
CA ASN A 16 -7.10 13.48 28.19
C ASN A 16 -7.32 13.77 26.72
N TYR A 17 -8.59 13.87 26.31
CA TYR A 17 -8.94 14.27 24.96
C TYR A 17 -8.55 15.71 24.67
N THR A 18 -7.79 15.90 23.60
CA THR A 18 -7.32 17.20 23.12
C THR A 18 -7.77 17.42 21.67
N GLY A 19 -7.75 18.69 21.25
CA GLY A 19 -7.99 19.04 19.87
C GLY A 19 -9.38 18.70 19.33
N LYS A 20 -9.44 18.57 18.01
CA LYS A 20 -10.67 18.37 17.24
C LYS A 20 -11.08 16.91 17.19
N TYR A 21 -12.33 16.70 16.86
CA TYR A 21 -12.80 15.40 16.39
C TYR A 21 -12.43 15.21 14.92
N TYR A 22 -12.07 13.98 14.57
CA TYR A 22 -11.80 13.52 13.23
C TYR A 22 -12.81 12.44 12.87
N LEU A 23 -13.46 12.58 11.74
CA LEU A 23 -14.32 11.57 11.14
C LEU A 23 -13.63 11.05 9.89
N PHE A 24 -13.05 9.88 9.98
CA PHE A 24 -12.48 9.15 8.85
C PHE A 24 -13.54 8.33 8.14
N GLY A 25 -13.34 8.04 6.87
CA GLY A 25 -14.25 7.19 6.11
C GLY A 25 -13.74 6.85 4.73
N ALA A 26 -14.47 5.96 4.07
CA ALA A 26 -14.28 5.59 2.68
C ALA A 26 -15.09 6.49 1.75
N PHE A 27 -14.49 6.86 0.62
CA PHE A 27 -15.06 7.79 -0.36
C PHE A 27 -14.88 7.26 -1.78
N GLY A 28 -15.93 7.42 -2.59
CA GLY A 28 -15.91 7.09 -4.02
C GLY A 28 -15.93 5.60 -4.33
N TRP A 29 -15.75 5.29 -5.59
CA TRP A 29 -15.52 3.94 -6.13
C TRP A 29 -14.12 3.87 -6.71
N ARG A 30 -13.56 2.87 -6.50
CA ARG A 30 -12.60 2.24 -5.61
C ARG A 30 -12.29 3.19 -4.44
N GLU A 31 -12.51 2.71 -3.26
CA GLU A 31 -12.54 3.55 -2.06
C GLU A 31 -11.20 4.17 -1.74
N GLN A 32 -11.19 5.51 -1.70
CA GLN A 32 -10.16 6.33 -1.11
C GLN A 32 -10.46 6.53 0.38
N MET A 33 -9.45 6.75 1.19
CA MET A 33 -9.63 7.16 2.59
C MET A 33 -9.52 8.67 2.71
N GLY A 34 -10.48 9.26 3.36
CA GLY A 34 -10.48 10.70 3.65
C GLY A 34 -10.99 11.00 5.04
N TYR A 35 -10.98 12.28 5.40
CA TYR A 35 -11.43 12.72 6.71
C TYR A 35 -12.12 14.07 6.70
N ALA A 36 -12.87 14.31 7.76
CA ALA A 36 -13.41 15.62 8.11
C ALA A 36 -13.10 15.92 9.59
N THR A 37 -13.08 17.18 9.97
CA THR A 37 -12.83 17.62 11.34
C THR A 37 -13.99 18.44 11.89
N SER A 38 -14.16 18.43 13.21
CA SER A 38 -15.12 19.27 13.92
C SER A 38 -14.65 19.57 15.34
N ASP A 39 -15.07 20.68 15.90
CA ASP A 39 -14.88 20.98 17.33
C ASP A 39 -15.93 20.27 18.22
N SER A 40 -16.94 19.67 17.60
CA SER A 40 -18.01 18.92 18.27
C SER A 40 -18.26 17.58 17.56
N MET A 41 -18.55 16.53 18.32
CA MET A 41 -18.93 15.22 17.77
C MET A 41 -20.19 15.29 16.88
N TYR A 42 -21.02 16.29 17.09
CA TYR A 42 -22.24 16.51 16.31
C TYR A 42 -22.05 17.41 15.09
N GLY A 43 -20.83 17.89 14.83
CA GLY A 43 -20.54 18.82 13.75
C GLY A 43 -20.71 20.30 14.14
N PRO A 44 -20.70 21.22 13.18
CA PRO A 44 -20.56 20.93 11.73
C PRO A 44 -19.19 20.36 11.38
N TRP A 45 -19.17 19.45 10.42
CA TRP A 45 -17.97 18.81 9.92
C TRP A 45 -17.36 19.57 8.75
N LYS A 46 -16.07 19.84 8.82
CA LYS A 46 -15.30 20.46 7.74
C LYS A 46 -14.45 19.40 7.03
N TRP A 47 -14.58 19.30 5.72
CA TRP A 47 -13.79 18.38 4.92
C TRP A 47 -12.29 18.69 5.03
N GLY A 48 -11.47 17.67 5.33
CA GLY A 48 -10.03 17.77 5.50
C GLY A 48 -9.23 17.29 4.27
N GLY A 49 -9.78 16.35 3.51
CA GLY A 49 -9.12 15.86 2.29
C GLY A 49 -9.04 14.34 2.20
N ILE A 50 -8.48 13.86 1.11
CA ILE A 50 -8.11 12.46 0.91
C ILE A 50 -6.70 12.26 1.47
N ILE A 51 -6.54 11.19 2.25
CA ILE A 51 -5.28 10.83 2.90
C ILE A 51 -4.68 9.52 2.39
N MET A 52 -5.45 8.72 1.65
CA MET A 52 -4.96 7.49 1.03
C MET A 52 -5.75 7.21 -0.25
N GLU A 53 -5.03 6.94 -1.33
CA GLU A 53 -5.63 6.46 -2.58
C GLU A 53 -6.11 5.00 -2.47
N PRO A 54 -6.94 4.51 -3.41
CA PRO A 54 -7.36 3.12 -3.42
C PRO A 54 -6.16 2.17 -3.39
N THR A 55 -6.23 1.16 -2.52
CA THR A 55 -5.18 0.15 -2.44
C THR A 55 -5.05 -0.66 -3.73
N ALA A 56 -3.85 -1.17 -4.02
CA ALA A 56 -3.56 -1.82 -5.30
C ALA A 56 -4.38 -3.09 -5.54
N THR A 57 -4.78 -3.77 -4.47
CA THR A 57 -5.34 -5.13 -4.52
C THR A 57 -6.74 -5.25 -3.94
N SER A 58 -7.35 -4.13 -3.53
CA SER A 58 -8.74 -4.07 -3.05
C SER A 58 -9.47 -2.88 -3.68
N ASN A 59 -10.75 -3.06 -3.95
CA ASN A 59 -11.65 -1.98 -4.36
C ASN A 59 -12.40 -1.35 -3.18
N THR A 60 -12.29 -1.95 -2.01
CA THR A 60 -12.82 -1.43 -0.75
C THR A 60 -11.70 -1.13 0.23
N ASN A 61 -11.93 -0.22 1.17
CA ASN A 61 -11.03 0.06 2.26
C ASN A 61 -11.78 0.65 3.46
N HIS A 62 -11.39 0.26 4.67
CA HIS A 62 -12.01 0.74 5.90
C HIS A 62 -10.94 1.28 6.85
N PRO A 63 -11.05 2.53 7.34
CA PRO A 63 -10.10 3.11 8.26
C PRO A 63 -10.41 2.76 9.72
N ALA A 64 -9.35 2.68 10.51
CA ALA A 64 -9.43 2.88 11.96
C ALA A 64 -8.19 3.67 12.42
N VAL A 65 -8.34 4.45 13.47
CA VAL A 65 -7.25 5.23 14.06
C VAL A 65 -7.19 4.93 15.55
N ILE A 66 -6.02 4.53 16.02
CA ILE A 66 -5.81 4.20 17.44
C ILE A 66 -4.51 4.80 17.95
N ASP A 67 -4.49 5.12 19.24
CA ASP A 67 -3.26 5.46 19.95
C ASP A 67 -2.75 4.23 20.70
N PHE A 68 -1.46 3.96 20.59
CA PHE A 68 -0.81 2.86 21.28
C PHE A 68 0.67 3.18 21.52
N ASN A 69 1.12 3.02 22.76
CA ASN A 69 2.50 3.31 23.18
C ASN A 69 3.02 4.70 22.75
N GLY A 70 2.20 5.74 22.91
CA GLY A 70 2.57 7.11 22.57
C GLY A 70 2.66 7.43 21.08
N LYS A 71 2.16 6.56 20.25
CA LYS A 71 2.07 6.74 18.79
C LYS A 71 0.64 6.55 18.32
N THR A 72 0.30 7.23 17.23
CA THR A 72 -0.98 7.04 16.54
C THR A 72 -0.79 6.14 15.33
N TYR A 73 -1.69 5.21 15.11
CA TYR A 73 -1.67 4.27 14.00
C TYR A 73 -2.93 4.37 13.16
N PHE A 74 -2.74 4.37 11.86
CA PHE A 74 -3.79 4.24 10.87
C PHE A 74 -3.88 2.77 10.44
N ILE A 75 -5.01 2.15 10.69
CA ILE A 75 -5.30 0.77 10.33
C ILE A 75 -6.21 0.80 9.11
N TYR A 76 -5.87 0.03 8.12
CA TYR A 76 -6.62 -0.08 6.86
C TYR A 76 -6.55 -1.51 6.34
N HIS A 77 -7.10 -1.79 5.17
CA HIS A 77 -6.97 -3.11 4.57
C HIS A 77 -6.65 -3.04 3.08
N ASN A 78 -6.07 -4.12 2.59
CA ASN A 78 -5.90 -4.40 1.17
C ASN A 78 -6.22 -5.87 0.89
N GLY A 79 -5.91 -6.35 -0.30
CA GLY A 79 -6.01 -7.75 -0.68
C GLY A 79 -4.65 -8.32 -1.09
N SER A 80 -3.56 -7.92 -0.45
CA SER A 80 -2.20 -8.24 -0.88
C SER A 80 -1.78 -9.68 -0.55
N LEU A 81 -2.37 -10.31 0.45
CA LEU A 81 -2.10 -11.71 0.77
C LEU A 81 -2.63 -12.64 -0.33
N VAL A 82 -2.07 -13.85 -0.37
CA VAL A 82 -2.49 -14.87 -1.35
C VAL A 82 -4.00 -15.07 -1.25
N TRP A 83 -4.69 -14.96 -2.40
CA TRP A 83 -6.14 -15.02 -2.51
C TRP A 83 -6.89 -13.78 -1.99
N GLY A 84 -6.18 -12.70 -1.71
CA GLY A 84 -6.78 -11.46 -1.25
C GLY A 84 -7.61 -10.75 -2.33
N SER A 85 -8.55 -9.96 -1.90
CA SER A 85 -9.43 -9.13 -2.72
C SER A 85 -10.17 -8.13 -1.83
N GLY A 86 -11.07 -7.32 -2.38
CA GLY A 86 -11.95 -6.45 -1.61
C GLY A 86 -12.81 -7.17 -0.57
N PHE A 87 -13.00 -8.49 -0.71
CA PHE A 87 -13.77 -9.33 0.21
C PHE A 87 -12.93 -10.36 0.98
N ARG A 88 -11.64 -10.44 0.69
CA ARG A 88 -10.64 -11.25 1.41
C ARG A 88 -9.50 -10.36 1.80
N ARG A 89 -9.72 -9.67 2.89
CA ARG A 89 -8.98 -8.51 3.33
C ARG A 89 -7.75 -8.92 4.16
N SER A 90 -6.67 -8.19 3.95
CA SER A 90 -5.44 -8.24 4.74
C SER A 90 -5.36 -6.96 5.57
N VAL A 91 -5.19 -7.06 6.87
CA VAL A 91 -5.02 -5.89 7.73
C VAL A 91 -3.65 -5.27 7.49
N CYS A 92 -3.64 -3.96 7.32
CA CYS A 92 -2.45 -3.15 7.15
C CYS A 92 -2.40 -2.07 8.24
N VAL A 93 -1.20 -1.67 8.62
CA VAL A 93 -0.97 -0.66 9.64
C VAL A 93 0.14 0.28 9.19
N SER A 94 -0.10 1.58 9.31
CA SER A 94 0.90 2.62 9.12
C SER A 94 0.97 3.52 10.36
N GLU A 95 2.14 4.02 10.71
CA GLU A 95 2.24 5.09 11.70
C GLU A 95 1.62 6.36 11.09
N MET A 96 0.81 7.06 11.86
CA MET A 96 0.10 8.27 11.45
C MET A 96 0.54 9.45 12.32
N THR A 97 0.69 10.59 11.71
CA THR A 97 1.00 11.85 12.39
C THR A 97 -0.04 12.91 12.05
N PHE A 98 -0.03 13.98 12.80
CA PHE A 98 -0.82 15.18 12.54
C PHE A 98 0.14 16.35 12.35
N ASN A 99 -0.16 17.21 11.39
CA ASN A 99 0.54 18.48 11.22
C ASN A 99 0.16 19.43 12.37
N GLU A 100 0.96 20.48 12.59
CA GLU A 100 0.72 21.48 13.63
C GLU A 100 -0.65 22.16 13.50
N ASP A 101 -1.17 22.30 12.28
CA ASP A 101 -2.50 22.86 12.00
C ASP A 101 -3.65 21.86 12.19
N GLY A 102 -3.32 20.61 12.57
CA GLY A 102 -4.26 19.51 12.75
C GLY A 102 -4.67 18.82 11.45
N THR A 103 -4.04 19.12 10.33
CA THR A 103 -4.25 18.32 9.10
C THR A 103 -3.54 16.98 9.17
N VAL A 104 -4.06 16.00 8.44
CA VAL A 104 -3.49 14.66 8.35
C VAL A 104 -2.67 14.55 7.07
N PRO A 105 -1.37 14.22 7.16
CA PRO A 105 -0.55 13.95 5.99
C PRO A 105 -1.06 12.76 5.17
N TYR A 106 -0.67 12.72 3.90
CA TYR A 106 -0.98 11.59 3.04
C TYR A 106 -0.27 10.31 3.54
N ILE A 107 -1.00 9.19 3.55
CA ILE A 107 -0.54 7.88 4.01
C ILE A 107 -0.39 6.97 2.79
N ASP A 108 0.82 6.47 2.57
CA ASP A 108 1.06 5.51 1.50
C ASP A 108 0.70 4.09 1.93
N GLU A 109 0.08 3.33 1.02
CA GLU A 109 0.02 1.89 1.14
C GLU A 109 1.43 1.30 0.98
N THR A 110 1.88 0.47 1.92
CA THR A 110 3.20 -0.18 1.83
C THR A 110 3.13 -1.67 2.17
N SER A 111 4.03 -2.48 1.58
CA SER A 111 4.20 -3.89 1.93
C SER A 111 5.08 -4.08 3.17
N THR A 112 5.94 -3.11 3.45
CA THR A 112 6.95 -3.21 4.52
C THR A 112 6.38 -2.99 5.92
N GLY A 113 5.15 -2.49 6.03
CA GLY A 113 4.52 -2.19 7.32
C GLY A 113 5.31 -1.16 8.14
N LEU A 114 5.42 -1.39 9.45
CA LEU A 114 6.06 -0.45 10.38
C LEU A 114 7.59 -0.58 10.46
N THR A 115 8.16 -1.69 10.08
CA THR A 115 9.57 -2.02 10.36
C THR A 115 10.34 -2.59 9.17
N GLY A 116 9.66 -2.80 8.05
CA GLY A 116 10.28 -3.38 6.86
C GLY A 116 11.22 -2.43 6.12
N THR A 117 12.07 -2.99 5.29
CA THR A 117 13.04 -2.25 4.47
C THR A 117 12.72 -2.42 2.99
N ALA A 118 12.91 -1.36 2.21
CA ALA A 118 12.83 -1.40 0.78
C ALA A 118 14.20 -1.69 0.15
N SER A 119 14.19 -2.35 -1.00
CA SER A 119 15.36 -2.56 -1.85
C SER A 119 15.17 -1.85 -3.19
N VAL A 120 16.24 -1.54 -3.88
CA VAL A 120 16.21 -1.05 -5.26
C VAL A 120 16.90 -2.03 -6.18
N ILE A 121 16.43 -2.15 -7.40
CA ILE A 121 17.07 -2.95 -8.46
C ILE A 121 17.67 -1.97 -9.44
N SER A 122 19.00 -1.98 -9.56
CA SER A 122 19.72 -1.14 -10.51
C SER A 122 20.25 -1.96 -11.70
N THR A 123 20.39 -1.30 -12.82
CA THR A 123 21.11 -1.82 -14.00
C THR A 123 22.60 -1.47 -13.90
N ALA A 124 23.45 -2.10 -14.73
CA ALA A 124 24.89 -1.85 -14.73
C ALA A 124 25.28 -0.40 -15.07
N ASP A 125 24.39 0.36 -15.70
CA ASP A 125 24.56 1.78 -16.02
C ASP A 125 23.87 2.71 -15.00
N ASN A 126 23.65 2.22 -13.78
CA ASN A 126 23.06 2.95 -12.65
C ASN A 126 21.67 3.53 -12.90
N LYS A 127 20.88 2.86 -13.72
CA LYS A 127 19.45 3.13 -13.85
C LYS A 127 18.65 2.20 -12.94
N TYR A 128 17.45 2.60 -12.55
CA TYR A 128 16.61 1.84 -11.64
C TYR A 128 15.45 1.19 -12.37
N ILE A 129 15.10 -0.04 -11.96
CA ILE A 129 13.92 -0.72 -12.45
C ILE A 129 12.73 -0.29 -11.62
N GLY A 130 11.75 0.27 -12.27
CA GLY A 130 10.49 0.70 -11.68
C GLY A 130 9.30 0.37 -12.59
N TYR A 131 8.17 0.98 -12.32
CA TYR A 131 6.97 0.87 -13.16
C TYR A 131 6.37 2.25 -13.39
N THR A 132 5.60 2.40 -14.46
CA THR A 132 4.85 3.64 -14.70
C THR A 132 3.86 3.87 -13.57
N ALA A 133 3.91 5.05 -12.95
CA ALA A 133 2.97 5.44 -11.91
C ALA A 133 1.51 5.25 -12.38
N PHE A 134 0.65 4.87 -11.46
CA PHE A 134 -0.78 4.77 -11.74
C PHE A 134 -1.33 6.19 -11.90
N SER A 135 -1.85 6.52 -13.05
CA SER A 135 -2.38 7.87 -13.36
C SER A 135 -3.67 8.01 -12.66
N ASN A 136 -4.52 7.51 -12.31
CA ASN A 136 -5.69 7.57 -11.45
C ASN A 136 -6.20 6.14 -11.16
N PRO A 137 -6.17 5.68 -9.92
CA PRO A 137 -6.67 4.34 -9.60
C PRO A 137 -8.14 4.13 -9.96
N SER A 138 -8.94 5.18 -10.01
CA SER A 138 -10.35 5.11 -10.41
C SER A 138 -10.55 4.82 -11.91
N ASP A 139 -9.57 5.13 -12.75
CA ASP A 139 -9.66 4.95 -14.20
C ASP A 139 -9.21 3.56 -14.66
N ASP A 140 -8.50 2.82 -13.81
CA ASP A 140 -8.04 1.47 -14.16
C ASP A 140 -9.09 0.42 -13.76
N ALA A 141 -10.08 0.25 -14.62
CA ALA A 141 -11.13 -0.78 -14.45
C ALA A 141 -10.61 -2.22 -14.56
N SER A 142 -9.33 -2.42 -14.93
CA SER A 142 -8.75 -3.75 -15.04
C SER A 142 -8.25 -4.24 -13.67
N TYR A 143 -8.99 -5.12 -13.07
CA TYR A 143 -8.57 -5.87 -11.89
C TYR A 143 -8.30 -7.34 -12.29
N PRO A 144 -7.15 -7.94 -11.97
CA PRO A 144 -6.00 -7.41 -11.23
C PRO A 144 -5.17 -6.40 -12.04
N LEU A 145 -4.64 -5.41 -11.35
CA LEU A 145 -3.79 -4.38 -11.94
C LEU A 145 -2.56 -4.99 -12.61
N LYS A 146 -2.24 -4.49 -13.82
CA LYS A 146 -1.04 -4.89 -14.57
C LYS A 146 -0.35 -3.64 -15.07
N LYS A 147 0.94 -3.50 -14.80
CA LYS A 147 1.75 -2.38 -15.28
C LYS A 147 3.00 -2.85 -15.99
N GLN A 148 3.40 -2.10 -16.99
CA GLN A 148 4.67 -2.32 -17.66
C GLN A 148 5.80 -1.78 -16.79
N LEU A 149 6.92 -2.51 -16.75
CA LEU A 149 8.13 -2.02 -16.12
C LEU A 149 8.78 -0.94 -16.97
N THR A 150 9.41 -0.01 -16.29
CA THR A 150 10.22 1.05 -16.88
C THR A 150 11.63 0.99 -16.32
N VAL A 151 12.59 1.50 -17.08
CA VAL A 151 13.95 1.77 -16.60
C VAL A 151 14.10 3.28 -16.56
N THR A 152 14.44 3.82 -15.41
CA THR A 152 14.56 5.26 -15.19
C THR A 152 15.94 5.62 -14.65
N ALA A 153 16.47 6.76 -15.06
CA ALA A 153 17.68 7.35 -14.48
C ALA A 153 17.37 8.19 -13.23
N ASP A 154 16.12 8.48 -12.97
CA ASP A 154 15.69 9.23 -11.78
C ASP A 154 15.90 8.39 -10.50
N GLY A 155 16.11 9.06 -9.39
CA GLY A 155 16.68 8.51 -8.18
C GLY A 155 16.05 7.22 -7.61
N ALA A 156 16.81 6.54 -6.81
CA ALA A 156 16.41 5.31 -6.09
C ALA A 156 15.22 5.53 -5.13
N ASP A 157 14.93 6.78 -4.78
CA ASP A 157 13.88 7.16 -3.83
C ASP A 157 12.47 7.22 -4.43
N LEU A 158 12.34 7.04 -5.75
CA LEU A 158 11.02 7.01 -6.38
C LEU A 158 10.21 5.82 -5.86
N LYS A 159 9.00 6.06 -5.39
CA LYS A 159 8.07 5.01 -4.90
C LYS A 159 7.93 3.85 -5.88
N THR A 160 8.00 4.12 -7.19
CA THR A 160 7.89 3.11 -8.25
C THR A 160 9.14 2.24 -8.41
N THR A 161 10.25 2.57 -7.76
CA THR A 161 11.52 1.81 -7.81
C THR A 161 11.82 1.05 -6.52
N GLN A 162 10.92 1.11 -5.54
CA GLN A 162 11.08 0.45 -4.24
C GLN A 162 10.48 -0.96 -4.27
N TRP A 163 11.29 -1.94 -3.89
CA TRP A 163 10.95 -3.36 -3.94
C TRP A 163 11.20 -4.06 -2.62
N GLU A 164 10.39 -5.05 -2.32
CA GLU A 164 10.59 -6.01 -1.25
C GLU A 164 10.92 -7.37 -1.85
N ILE A 165 11.98 -7.99 -1.36
CA ILE A 165 12.41 -9.32 -1.79
C ILE A 165 11.94 -10.31 -0.73
N GLU A 166 11.12 -11.26 -1.11
CA GLU A 166 10.54 -12.27 -0.22
C GLU A 166 10.73 -13.70 -0.76
N GLN A 167 10.32 -14.68 0.01
CA GLN A 167 10.36 -16.08 -0.38
C GLN A 167 9.59 -16.34 -1.69
N GLY A 168 10.11 -17.22 -2.52
CA GLY A 168 9.53 -17.52 -3.84
C GLY A 168 8.10 -18.05 -3.75
N LYS A 169 7.20 -17.49 -4.53
CA LYS A 169 5.77 -17.88 -4.56
C LYS A 169 5.54 -19.31 -5.05
N LEU A 170 6.47 -19.85 -5.82
CA LEU A 170 6.37 -21.25 -6.29
C LEU A 170 6.71 -22.26 -5.18
N ASP A 171 7.78 -21.95 -4.43
CA ASP A 171 8.29 -22.83 -3.39
C ASP A 171 8.94 -21.96 -2.30
N SER A 172 8.20 -21.72 -1.23
CA SER A 172 8.63 -20.92 -0.10
C SER A 172 9.63 -21.64 0.83
N SER A 173 9.86 -22.91 0.63
CA SER A 173 10.84 -23.70 1.40
C SER A 173 12.26 -23.64 0.81
N ASN A 174 12.40 -23.18 -0.43
CA ASN A 174 13.69 -23.11 -1.12
C ASN A 174 14.29 -21.71 -1.02
N GLU A 175 15.30 -21.57 -0.20
CA GLU A 175 16.00 -20.29 0.05
C GLU A 175 16.61 -19.63 -1.21
N ASN A 176 16.85 -20.41 -2.26
CA ASN A 176 17.36 -19.89 -3.53
C ASN A 176 16.26 -19.29 -4.42
N TYR A 177 15.01 -19.37 -4.01
CA TYR A 177 13.88 -18.83 -4.75
C TYR A 177 13.33 -17.60 -4.06
N VAL A 178 13.21 -16.52 -4.83
CA VAL A 178 12.68 -15.24 -4.34
C VAL A 178 11.57 -14.74 -5.25
N SER A 179 10.66 -13.98 -4.69
CA SER A 179 9.72 -13.15 -5.43
C SER A 179 9.96 -11.68 -5.08
N ILE A 180 9.68 -10.81 -6.01
CA ILE A 180 9.98 -9.39 -5.89
C ILE A 180 8.68 -8.61 -5.95
N GLN A 181 8.28 -8.01 -4.83
CA GLN A 181 7.04 -7.28 -4.64
C GLN A 181 7.30 -5.77 -4.70
N SER A 182 6.35 -5.00 -5.23
CA SER A 182 6.37 -3.55 -5.09
C SER A 182 6.07 -3.13 -3.65
N VAL A 183 6.90 -2.27 -3.06
CA VAL A 183 6.67 -1.72 -1.72
C VAL A 183 5.38 -0.89 -1.67
N TYR A 184 5.20 0.01 -2.62
CA TYR A 184 4.08 0.95 -2.64
C TYR A 184 2.86 0.47 -3.45
N LYS A 185 2.88 -0.77 -3.89
CA LYS A 185 1.72 -1.48 -4.46
C LYS A 185 1.74 -2.93 -3.98
N PRO A 186 1.49 -3.17 -2.68
CA PRO A 186 1.52 -4.51 -2.07
C PRO A 186 0.62 -5.50 -2.82
N GLY A 187 1.12 -6.73 -2.94
CA GLY A 187 0.45 -7.79 -3.70
C GLY A 187 0.72 -7.76 -5.20
N LEU A 188 1.46 -6.77 -5.71
CA LEU A 188 1.93 -6.74 -7.08
C LEU A 188 3.39 -7.16 -7.17
N TYR A 189 3.66 -8.15 -8.01
CA TYR A 189 4.95 -8.82 -8.16
C TYR A 189 5.52 -8.66 -9.57
N LEU A 190 6.84 -8.66 -9.67
CA LEU A 190 7.49 -8.87 -10.96
C LEU A 190 7.11 -10.23 -11.52
N CYS A 191 6.72 -10.26 -12.79
CA CYS A 191 6.26 -11.46 -13.47
C CYS A 191 6.80 -11.53 -14.90
N VAL A 192 7.43 -12.64 -15.27
CA VAL A 192 7.90 -12.88 -16.63
C VAL A 192 6.75 -13.36 -17.50
N LYS A 193 6.40 -12.58 -18.52
CA LYS A 193 5.38 -12.93 -19.53
C LYS A 193 5.96 -12.93 -20.93
N GLY A 194 6.31 -14.10 -21.43
CA GLY A 194 7.05 -14.24 -22.69
C GLY A 194 8.43 -13.58 -22.60
N LYS A 195 8.71 -12.60 -23.45
CA LYS A 195 9.96 -11.83 -23.44
C LYS A 195 9.89 -10.53 -22.63
N LYS A 196 8.79 -10.30 -21.89
CA LYS A 196 8.57 -9.08 -21.09
C LYS A 196 8.51 -9.40 -19.62
N VAL A 197 8.92 -8.45 -18.78
CA VAL A 197 8.66 -8.44 -17.35
C VAL A 197 7.57 -7.40 -17.08
N ILE A 198 6.57 -7.77 -16.33
CA ILE A 198 5.43 -6.91 -15.97
C ILE A 198 5.22 -6.95 -14.47
N LEU A 199 4.51 -5.96 -13.93
CA LEU A 199 4.01 -5.96 -12.58
C LEU A 199 2.56 -6.48 -12.59
N THR A 200 2.25 -7.50 -11.79
CA THR A 200 0.88 -8.07 -11.71
C THR A 200 0.62 -8.77 -10.39
N GLN A 201 -0.65 -8.85 -10.01
CA GLN A 201 -1.09 -9.60 -8.84
C GLN A 201 -1.03 -11.11 -9.08
N GLN A 202 -0.66 -11.88 -8.05
CA GLN A 202 -0.73 -13.34 -8.10
C GLN A 202 -2.19 -13.80 -8.13
N ALA A 203 -2.56 -14.59 -9.13
CA ALA A 203 -3.85 -15.24 -9.17
C ALA A 203 -3.91 -16.46 -8.21
N LYS A 204 -5.08 -16.69 -7.66
CA LYS A 204 -5.38 -17.54 -6.51
C LYS A 204 -4.83 -18.98 -6.57
N THR A 205 -4.82 -19.60 -7.72
CA THR A 205 -4.48 -21.01 -7.91
C THR A 205 -3.54 -21.22 -9.10
N ASP A 206 -3.01 -20.12 -9.67
CA ASP A 206 -2.22 -20.20 -10.88
C ASP A 206 -0.75 -20.50 -10.55
N THR A 207 -0.41 -21.79 -10.51
CA THR A 207 0.97 -22.26 -10.33
C THR A 207 1.89 -21.83 -11.46
N VAL A 208 1.37 -21.61 -12.67
CA VAL A 208 2.11 -21.07 -13.80
C VAL A 208 2.48 -19.61 -13.53
N LEU A 209 1.56 -18.84 -12.97
CA LEU A 209 1.80 -17.46 -12.60
C LEU A 209 2.79 -17.37 -11.41
N ALA A 210 2.63 -18.21 -10.39
CA ALA A 210 3.57 -18.31 -9.28
C ALA A 210 5.00 -18.62 -9.76
N ARG A 211 5.15 -19.55 -10.71
CA ARG A 211 6.44 -19.85 -11.35
C ARG A 211 7.02 -18.64 -12.08
N ARG A 212 6.21 -17.87 -12.78
CA ARG A 212 6.63 -16.67 -13.50
C ARG A 212 6.99 -15.49 -12.60
N MET A 213 6.58 -15.52 -11.33
CA MET A 213 6.90 -14.54 -10.29
C MET A 213 8.06 -14.99 -9.40
N THR A 214 8.60 -16.19 -9.61
CA THR A 214 9.69 -16.75 -8.80
C THR A 214 10.99 -16.69 -9.58
N PHE A 215 11.99 -16.10 -8.98
CA PHE A 215 13.33 -15.91 -9.54
C PHE A 215 14.32 -16.74 -8.72
N LYS A 216 15.32 -17.31 -9.40
CA LYS A 216 16.41 -18.01 -8.72
C LYS A 216 17.53 -17.03 -8.41
N THR A 217 17.95 -16.97 -7.17
CA THR A 217 19.16 -16.25 -6.80
C THR A 217 20.38 -17.01 -7.31
N VAL A 218 21.32 -16.30 -7.90
CA VAL A 218 22.60 -16.85 -8.33
C VAL A 218 23.72 -16.01 -7.73
N LYS A 219 24.83 -16.68 -7.37
CA LYS A 219 26.01 -15.96 -6.91
C LYS A 219 26.56 -15.14 -8.08
N ALA A 220 26.83 -13.86 -7.85
CA ALA A 220 27.54 -13.06 -8.84
C ALA A 220 28.93 -13.69 -9.08
N ILE A 221 29.32 -13.82 -10.32
CA ILE A 221 30.64 -14.33 -10.76
C ILE A 221 31.61 -13.16 -10.75
#